data_473c2e92fe7aa9a4ab787fb08fc9c769
#
_entry.id   473c2e92fe7aa9a4ab787fb08fc9c769
#
_cell.length_a   1.000
_cell.length_b   1.000
_cell.length_c   1.000
_cell.angle_alpha   90.00
_cell.angle_beta   90.00
_cell.angle_gamma   90.00
#
_symmetry.space_group_name_H-M   'P 1'
#
loop_
_entity.id
_entity.type
_entity.pdbx_description
1 polymer ?
#
loop_
_entity_poly.entity_id
_entity_poly.type
_entity_poly.pdbx_seq_one_letter_code
_entity_poly.pdbx_strand_id
1 'polypeptide(L)'
;DHRDLHSFPTRRSSDLFSGTNNFVSDTITDSRLNEYFGFTQNDVNQILKESNTTEYSDEIKAWYDGYHFGCFDVYCPWDVMNYLRDLQHNPSMKPESYWKNTSDNAIIRSFIDYAGSSITMKLEKLLSGGYIFQKIEEDLTYDYLHSSEDNLWSILYLTGYLTRVREMDIQETIPDGTTALMIPNREIKDIFESTIIKWFNESTKHWNRTELFHAVWDGNSDRMTDEMNKLLRKTISYHDYREDFYHAFLAGIFTGAGYVVESNKEHGEGRSDVIVYDSENGQLALFEVKYSSTLDQMKQSCQKALAQIDEKMYA
;
A
#
# COMPACT_ATOMS: atom_id res chain seq x y z
N ASP A 1 -14.12 27.99 17.79
CA ASP A 1 -14.75 26.69 18.07
C ASP A 1 -13.93 25.59 17.41
N HIS A 2 -12.86 25.19 18.11
CA HIS A 2 -12.09 24.02 17.77
C HIS A 2 -12.84 22.80 18.33
N ARG A 3 -13.51 22.05 17.48
CA ARG A 3 -14.01 20.73 17.84
C ARG A 3 -12.82 19.77 17.81
N ASP A 4 -12.47 19.31 19.00
CA ASP A 4 -11.43 18.31 19.23
C ASP A 4 -11.69 17.08 18.35
N LEU A 5 -10.78 16.87 17.41
CA LEU A 5 -10.61 15.60 16.72
C LEU A 5 -10.35 14.54 17.80
N HIS A 6 -11.13 13.51 17.80
CA HIS A 6 -10.95 12.36 18.68
C HIS A 6 -9.56 11.75 18.43
N SER A 7 -8.56 12.27 19.15
CA SER A 7 -7.29 11.61 19.29
C SER A 7 -7.53 10.33 20.08
N PHE A 8 -7.15 9.19 19.54
CA PHE A 8 -6.91 8.02 20.36
C PHE A 8 -6.04 8.46 21.56
N PRO A 9 -6.32 8.01 22.76
CA PRO A 9 -5.57 8.41 23.93
C PRO A 9 -4.13 7.87 23.80
N THR A 10 -3.24 8.69 23.26
CA THR A 10 -1.79 8.48 23.28
C THR A 10 -1.22 8.80 24.66
N ARG A 11 -1.96 8.44 25.71
CA ARG A 11 -1.41 8.50 27.05
C ARG A 11 -0.48 7.31 27.21
N ARG A 12 0.75 7.57 27.61
CA ARG A 12 1.65 6.49 28.05
C ARG A 12 0.91 5.64 29.05
N SER A 13 1.09 4.33 29.01
CA SER A 13 0.55 3.44 30.06
C SER A 13 0.93 3.95 31.44
N SER A 14 2.10 4.59 31.59
CA SER A 14 2.56 5.28 32.78
C SER A 14 1.67 6.45 33.22
N ASP A 15 1.01 7.18 32.30
CA ASP A 15 0.20 8.36 32.62
C ASP A 15 -1.21 7.97 33.09
N LEU A 16 -1.72 6.84 32.60
CA LEU A 16 -3.00 6.26 33.06
C LEU A 16 -2.89 5.61 34.44
N PHE A 17 -1.68 5.18 34.81
CA PHE A 17 -1.42 4.38 35.99
C PHE A 17 -0.36 5.01 36.90
N SER A 18 -0.06 6.31 36.74
CA SER A 18 0.81 7.05 37.62
C SER A 18 0.29 6.97 39.06
N GLY A 19 0.99 6.22 39.91
CA GLY A 19 0.60 5.94 41.29
C GLY A 19 0.24 4.48 41.60
N THR A 20 0.20 3.59 40.60
CA THR A 20 0.03 2.14 40.81
C THR A 20 1.36 1.42 40.62
N ASN A 21 1.96 0.93 41.70
CA ASN A 21 3.30 0.28 41.65
C ASN A 21 3.22 -1.25 41.38
N ASN A 22 2.04 -1.86 41.31
CA ASN A 22 1.85 -3.30 41.17
C ASN A 22 1.03 -3.65 39.92
N PHE A 23 1.44 -3.09 38.79
CA PHE A 23 0.75 -3.23 37.52
C PHE A 23 1.70 -3.81 36.48
N VAL A 24 1.23 -4.79 35.72
CA VAL A 24 1.93 -5.36 34.57
C VAL A 24 1.10 -5.02 33.34
N SER A 25 1.70 -4.34 32.39
CA SER A 25 1.11 -4.05 31.08
C SER A 25 1.59 -5.09 30.09
N ASP A 26 0.68 -5.80 29.46
CA ASP A 26 0.97 -6.64 28.31
C ASP A 26 0.70 -5.85 27.03
N THR A 27 1.57 -6.05 26.04
CA THR A 27 1.46 -5.45 24.72
C THR A 27 1.25 -6.53 23.65
N ILE A 28 1.03 -6.14 22.41
CA ILE A 28 0.92 -7.08 21.28
C ILE A 28 2.22 -7.90 21.05
N THR A 29 3.32 -7.50 21.66
CA THR A 29 4.61 -8.20 21.60
C THR A 29 4.73 -9.31 22.64
N ASP A 30 3.90 -9.28 23.70
CA ASP A 30 3.91 -10.27 24.75
C ASP A 30 3.22 -11.56 24.29
N SER A 31 3.55 -12.68 24.95
CA SER A 31 2.97 -13.99 24.61
C SER A 31 1.70 -14.35 25.40
N ARG A 32 1.27 -13.47 26.32
CA ARG A 32 0.08 -13.73 27.14
C ARG A 32 -1.17 -13.14 26.50
N LEU A 33 -2.28 -13.90 26.52
CA LEU A 33 -3.61 -13.47 26.11
C LEU A 33 -3.74 -13.02 24.64
N ASN A 34 -2.78 -13.39 23.80
CA ASN A 34 -2.73 -12.93 22.41
C ASN A 34 -3.91 -13.37 21.56
N GLU A 35 -4.46 -14.57 21.86
CA GLU A 35 -5.65 -15.11 21.19
C GLU A 35 -6.93 -14.30 21.44
N TYR A 36 -6.93 -13.40 22.42
CA TYR A 36 -8.12 -12.62 22.79
C TYR A 36 -8.16 -11.21 22.18
N PHE A 37 -7.12 -10.79 21.48
CA PHE A 37 -7.05 -9.46 20.85
C PHE A 37 -7.59 -9.41 19.42
N GLY A 38 -8.07 -10.51 18.88
CA GLY A 38 -8.66 -10.61 17.56
C GLY A 38 -9.47 -11.90 17.44
N PHE A 39 -10.00 -12.18 16.26
CA PHE A 39 -10.59 -13.49 16.00
C PHE A 39 -9.50 -14.47 15.57
N THR A 40 -9.49 -15.64 16.19
CA THR A 40 -8.69 -16.77 15.73
C THR A 40 -9.33 -17.42 14.50
N GLN A 41 -8.58 -18.27 13.80
CA GLN A 41 -9.14 -19.05 12.68
C GLN A 41 -10.35 -19.89 13.12
N ASN A 42 -10.35 -20.40 14.35
CA ASN A 42 -11.46 -21.17 14.89
C ASN A 42 -12.71 -20.30 15.09
N ASP A 43 -12.54 -19.09 15.61
CA ASP A 43 -13.65 -18.13 15.79
C ASP A 43 -14.27 -17.78 14.44
N VAL A 44 -13.42 -17.44 13.43
CA VAL A 44 -13.89 -17.15 12.07
C VAL A 44 -14.62 -18.34 11.47
N ASN A 45 -14.09 -19.54 11.58
CA ASN A 45 -14.74 -20.76 11.07
C ASN A 45 -16.13 -20.99 11.73
N GLN A 46 -16.24 -20.73 13.02
CA GLN A 46 -17.50 -20.84 13.74
C GLN A 46 -18.51 -19.79 13.24
N ILE A 47 -18.09 -18.52 13.15
CA ILE A 47 -18.94 -17.42 12.69
C ILE A 47 -19.45 -17.69 11.26
N LEU A 48 -18.56 -18.13 10.35
CA LEU A 48 -18.91 -18.47 8.98
C LEU A 48 -19.92 -19.62 8.89
N LYS A 49 -19.77 -20.62 9.73
CA LYS A 49 -20.71 -21.74 9.82
C LYS A 49 -22.08 -21.29 10.32
N GLU A 50 -22.11 -20.46 11.37
CA GLU A 50 -23.37 -19.96 11.96
C GLU A 50 -24.11 -19.00 11.02
N SER A 51 -23.38 -18.24 10.20
CA SER A 51 -23.93 -17.31 9.20
C SER A 51 -24.23 -17.96 7.86
N ASN A 52 -23.91 -19.24 7.63
CA ASN A 52 -23.99 -19.95 6.35
C ASN A 52 -23.20 -19.25 5.22
N THR A 53 -21.99 -18.80 5.51
CA THR A 53 -21.11 -18.06 4.59
C THR A 53 -19.72 -18.69 4.46
N THR A 54 -19.64 -20.02 4.62
CA THR A 54 -18.36 -20.77 4.60
C THR A 54 -17.62 -20.69 3.27
N GLU A 55 -18.31 -20.44 2.16
CA GLU A 55 -17.74 -20.27 0.84
C GLU A 55 -16.82 -19.04 0.73
N TYR A 56 -16.96 -18.05 1.62
CA TYR A 56 -16.14 -16.83 1.61
C TYR A 56 -14.87 -16.94 2.49
N SER A 57 -14.60 -18.11 3.05
CA SER A 57 -13.48 -18.33 3.98
C SER A 57 -12.12 -17.89 3.41
N ASP A 58 -11.84 -18.25 2.16
CA ASP A 58 -10.56 -17.93 1.51
C ASP A 58 -10.42 -16.43 1.25
N GLU A 59 -11.51 -15.76 0.86
CA GLU A 59 -11.52 -14.31 0.67
C GLU A 59 -11.31 -13.57 1.99
N ILE A 60 -12.03 -13.95 3.04
CA ILE A 60 -11.89 -13.37 4.39
C ILE A 60 -10.46 -13.56 4.89
N LYS A 61 -9.89 -14.74 4.69
CA LYS A 61 -8.52 -15.02 5.06
C LYS A 61 -7.53 -14.13 4.32
N ALA A 62 -7.66 -14.00 3.01
CA ALA A 62 -6.75 -13.22 2.20
C ALA A 62 -6.82 -11.71 2.52
N TRP A 63 -7.98 -11.21 2.96
CA TRP A 63 -8.20 -9.79 3.17
C TRP A 63 -7.99 -9.33 4.60
N TYR A 64 -8.33 -10.14 5.62
CA TYR A 64 -8.47 -9.67 7.01
C TYR A 64 -7.67 -10.50 8.03
N ASP A 65 -7.01 -11.59 7.60
CA ASP A 65 -6.07 -12.37 8.42
C ASP A 65 -4.67 -11.71 8.42
N GLY A 66 -3.75 -12.30 9.17
CA GLY A 66 -2.31 -12.06 9.05
C GLY A 66 -1.70 -11.19 10.13
N TYR A 67 -2.45 -10.77 11.14
CA TYR A 67 -1.85 -10.14 12.32
C TYR A 67 -1.24 -11.22 13.21
N HIS A 68 0.09 -11.17 13.35
CA HIS A 68 0.83 -12.13 14.16
C HIS A 68 1.10 -11.57 15.56
N PHE A 69 0.37 -12.07 16.56
CA PHE A 69 0.52 -11.68 17.96
C PHE A 69 1.08 -12.86 18.78
N GLY A 70 2.33 -12.75 19.20
CA GLY A 70 3.01 -13.82 19.93
C GLY A 70 3.04 -15.13 19.13
N CYS A 71 2.20 -16.10 19.50
CA CYS A 71 2.10 -17.41 18.85
C CYS A 71 0.85 -17.57 17.96
N PHE A 72 -0.01 -16.57 17.89
CA PHE A 72 -1.29 -16.64 17.20
C PHE A 72 -1.37 -15.72 16.02
N ASP A 73 -2.04 -16.21 14.97
CA ASP A 73 -2.53 -15.36 13.90
C ASP A 73 -3.96 -14.99 14.21
N VAL A 74 -4.26 -13.71 14.08
CA VAL A 74 -5.58 -13.18 14.37
C VAL A 74 -6.07 -12.31 13.20
N TYR A 75 -7.39 -12.34 13.04
CA TYR A 75 -8.13 -11.48 12.12
C TYR A 75 -8.56 -10.21 12.85
N CYS A 76 -8.67 -9.12 12.14
CA CYS A 76 -9.35 -7.93 12.65
C CYS A 76 -10.86 -8.19 12.77
N PRO A 77 -11.45 -8.19 13.98
CA PRO A 77 -12.87 -8.51 14.17
C PRO A 77 -13.79 -7.51 13.44
N TRP A 78 -13.40 -6.23 13.42
CA TRP A 78 -14.16 -5.17 12.76
C TRP A 78 -14.39 -5.47 11.28
N ASP A 79 -13.34 -5.87 10.57
CA ASP A 79 -13.38 -6.07 9.12
C ASP A 79 -14.16 -7.33 8.76
N VAL A 80 -13.91 -8.43 9.48
CA VAL A 80 -14.66 -9.68 9.32
C VAL A 80 -16.15 -9.45 9.52
N MET A 81 -16.54 -8.75 10.58
CA MET A 81 -17.96 -8.53 10.89
C MET A 81 -18.64 -7.58 9.92
N ASN A 82 -17.93 -6.55 9.41
CA ASN A 82 -18.48 -5.65 8.41
C ASN A 82 -18.67 -6.36 7.07
N TYR A 83 -17.70 -7.16 6.64
CA TYR A 83 -17.85 -7.92 5.40
C TYR A 83 -19.01 -8.92 5.47
N LEU A 84 -19.15 -9.65 6.58
CA LEU A 84 -20.28 -10.55 6.78
C LEU A 84 -21.62 -9.84 6.81
N ARG A 85 -21.71 -8.66 7.40
CA ARG A 85 -22.92 -7.82 7.34
C ARG A 85 -23.26 -7.44 5.89
N ASP A 86 -22.27 -7.06 5.10
CA ASP A 86 -22.48 -6.64 3.71
C ASP A 86 -22.86 -7.83 2.83
N LEU A 87 -22.31 -9.02 3.06
CA LEU A 87 -22.72 -10.26 2.40
C LEU A 87 -24.16 -10.65 2.67
N GLN A 88 -24.70 -10.37 3.88
CA GLN A 88 -26.11 -10.58 4.20
C GLN A 88 -27.05 -9.71 3.34
N HIS A 89 -26.59 -8.52 2.93
CA HIS A 89 -27.36 -7.61 2.08
C HIS A 89 -27.14 -7.90 0.60
N ASN A 90 -25.95 -8.29 0.23
CA ASN A 90 -25.57 -8.59 -1.16
C ASN A 90 -24.55 -9.76 -1.20
N PRO A 91 -25.00 -10.99 -1.50
CA PRO A 91 -24.09 -12.15 -1.59
C PRO A 91 -22.99 -12.04 -2.66
N SER A 92 -23.10 -11.11 -3.58
CA SER A 92 -22.07 -10.87 -4.61
C SER A 92 -21.08 -9.78 -4.21
N MET A 93 -21.15 -9.27 -2.96
CA MET A 93 -20.24 -8.25 -2.46
C MET A 93 -18.82 -8.80 -2.39
N LYS A 94 -17.86 -7.99 -2.86
CA LYS A 94 -16.44 -8.31 -2.73
C LYS A 94 -15.89 -7.67 -1.46
N PRO A 95 -14.83 -8.27 -0.87
CA PRO A 95 -14.13 -7.66 0.25
C PRO A 95 -13.62 -6.27 -0.11
N GLU A 96 -13.67 -5.37 0.84
CA GLU A 96 -13.14 -4.01 0.72
C GLU A 96 -12.41 -3.57 1.99
N SER A 97 -11.74 -2.43 1.94
CA SER A 97 -11.03 -1.87 3.09
C SER A 97 -12.00 -1.14 4.02
N TYR A 98 -12.49 -1.81 5.04
CA TYR A 98 -13.36 -1.23 6.07
C TYR A 98 -12.60 -0.29 7.01
N TRP A 99 -11.32 -0.56 7.22
CA TRP A 99 -10.47 0.27 8.06
C TRP A 99 -10.12 1.61 7.42
N LYS A 100 -10.10 1.70 6.11
CA LYS A 100 -9.86 2.93 5.35
C LYS A 100 -10.84 4.05 5.71
N ASN A 101 -12.08 3.69 6.06
CA ASN A 101 -13.15 4.63 6.37
C ASN A 101 -13.21 5.02 7.86
N THR A 102 -12.45 4.35 8.73
CA THR A 102 -12.49 4.56 10.19
C THR A 102 -11.33 5.41 10.70
N SER A 103 -10.23 5.49 9.98
CA SER A 103 -9.06 6.29 10.34
C SER A 103 -8.67 7.25 9.21
N ASP A 104 -8.27 8.45 9.59
CA ASP A 104 -7.55 9.31 8.66
C ASP A 104 -6.16 8.68 8.47
N ASN A 105 -5.88 8.15 7.27
CA ASN A 105 -4.58 7.53 6.92
C ASN A 105 -3.43 8.55 6.90
N ALA A 106 -3.55 9.60 7.73
CA ALA A 106 -2.57 10.65 7.90
C ALA A 106 -1.19 10.12 8.29
N ILE A 107 -1.13 8.99 9.02
CA ILE A 107 0.13 8.34 9.38
C ILE A 107 0.88 7.88 8.13
N ILE A 108 0.22 7.18 7.21
CA ILE A 108 0.84 6.74 5.96
C ILE A 108 1.26 7.94 5.11
N ARG A 109 0.43 8.98 5.07
CA ARG A 109 0.75 10.22 4.37
C ARG A 109 1.98 10.91 4.96
N SER A 110 2.02 11.08 6.28
CA SER A 110 3.19 11.64 6.97
C SER A 110 4.46 10.82 6.71
N PHE A 111 4.32 9.49 6.66
CA PHE A 111 5.39 8.57 6.33
C PHE A 111 5.91 8.80 4.91
N ILE A 112 5.02 8.94 3.92
CA ILE A 112 5.39 9.19 2.52
C ILE A 112 6.04 10.56 2.35
N ASP A 113 5.53 11.60 3.01
CA ASP A 113 6.09 12.96 2.97
C ASP A 113 7.51 13.03 3.56
N TYR A 114 7.82 12.16 4.53
CA TYR A 114 9.15 12.05 5.14
C TYR A 114 10.09 11.09 4.38
N ALA A 115 9.58 10.34 3.41
CA ALA A 115 10.29 9.25 2.77
C ALA A 115 11.54 9.71 2.00
N GLY A 116 12.70 9.29 2.48
CA GLY A 116 13.97 9.29 1.74
C GLY A 116 14.14 7.98 0.95
N SER A 117 15.25 7.84 0.24
CA SER A 117 15.54 6.65 -0.58
C SER A 117 15.49 5.32 0.20
N SER A 118 15.94 5.32 1.46
CA SER A 118 15.93 4.14 2.33
C SER A 118 14.52 3.67 2.62
N ILE A 119 13.63 4.59 2.97
CA ILE A 119 12.22 4.30 3.30
C ILE A 119 11.49 3.77 2.06
N THR A 120 11.75 4.35 0.92
CA THR A 120 11.12 3.94 -0.34
C THR A 120 11.44 2.50 -0.70
N MET A 121 12.72 2.10 -0.64
CA MET A 121 13.12 0.70 -0.90
C MET A 121 12.47 -0.29 0.06
N LYS A 122 12.37 0.06 1.35
CA LYS A 122 11.71 -0.77 2.35
C LYS A 122 10.21 -0.90 2.08
N LEU A 123 9.56 0.21 1.71
CA LEU A 123 8.13 0.21 1.37
C LEU A 123 7.84 -0.65 0.14
N GLU A 124 8.69 -0.61 -0.88
CA GLU A 124 8.59 -1.47 -2.06
C GLU A 124 8.70 -2.95 -1.71
N LYS A 125 9.69 -3.30 -0.88
CA LYS A 125 9.87 -4.68 -0.41
C LYS A 125 8.59 -5.15 0.30
N LEU A 126 7.98 -4.32 1.13
CA LEU A 126 6.73 -4.60 1.82
C LEU A 126 5.54 -4.77 0.86
N LEU A 127 5.34 -3.83 -0.07
CA LEU A 127 4.25 -3.87 -1.06
C LEU A 127 4.37 -5.06 -2.02
N SER A 128 5.60 -5.52 -2.27
CA SER A 128 5.83 -6.74 -3.05
C SER A 128 5.57 -8.05 -2.27
N GLY A 129 5.13 -7.96 -1.00
CA GLY A 129 4.88 -9.12 -0.13
C GLY A 129 6.13 -9.63 0.57
N GLY A 130 7.22 -8.87 0.58
CA GLY A 130 8.42 -9.14 1.37
C GLY A 130 8.34 -8.60 2.79
N TYR A 131 9.45 -8.69 3.51
CA TYR A 131 9.58 -8.18 4.87
C TYR A 131 10.85 -7.33 5.01
N ILE A 132 10.86 -6.47 6.02
CA ILE A 132 11.99 -5.61 6.37
C ILE A 132 12.43 -5.88 7.80
N PHE A 133 13.71 -5.60 8.12
CA PHE A 133 14.19 -5.59 9.50
C PHE A 133 14.23 -4.15 10.01
N GLN A 134 13.61 -3.93 11.18
CA GLN A 134 13.48 -2.60 11.76
C GLN A 134 13.56 -2.64 13.29
N LYS A 135 14.20 -1.65 13.88
CA LYS A 135 14.10 -1.44 15.33
C LYS A 135 12.72 -0.95 15.68
N ILE A 136 12.17 -1.46 16.77
CA ILE A 136 10.86 -1.08 17.28
C ILE A 136 11.02 -0.42 18.64
N GLU A 137 10.52 0.81 18.74
CA GLU A 137 10.43 1.57 19.96
C GLU A 137 8.98 1.52 20.45
N GLU A 138 8.72 0.79 21.55
CA GLU A 138 7.36 0.55 22.05
C GLU A 138 6.78 1.75 22.82
N ASP A 139 7.64 2.61 23.38
CA ASP A 139 7.25 3.77 24.19
C ASP A 139 7.05 5.07 23.40
N LEU A 140 6.72 4.98 22.11
CA LEU A 140 6.56 6.15 21.25
C LEU A 140 5.24 6.90 21.49
N THR A 141 5.36 8.23 21.46
CA THR A 141 4.21 9.13 21.33
C THR A 141 4.20 9.81 19.96
N TYR A 142 3.05 10.28 19.51
CA TYR A 142 2.89 10.98 18.23
C TYR A 142 3.82 12.18 18.06
N ASP A 143 4.24 12.82 19.15
CA ASP A 143 5.15 13.97 19.12
C ASP A 143 6.53 13.63 18.56
N TYR A 144 6.93 12.35 18.59
CA TYR A 144 8.22 11.87 18.10
C TYR A 144 8.15 11.22 16.71
N LEU A 145 7.00 11.32 16.03
CA LEU A 145 6.76 10.66 14.73
C LEU A 145 7.86 10.96 13.70
N HIS A 146 8.29 12.22 13.62
CA HIS A 146 9.24 12.70 12.63
C HIS A 146 10.68 12.81 13.13
N SER A 147 10.98 12.28 14.32
CA SER A 147 12.32 12.44 14.91
C SER A 147 13.33 11.40 14.35
N SER A 148 12.86 10.27 13.86
CA SER A 148 13.72 9.24 13.24
C SER A 148 12.93 8.33 12.29
N GLU A 149 13.65 7.63 11.39
CA GLU A 149 13.07 6.59 10.55
C GLU A 149 12.52 5.42 11.39
N ASP A 150 13.25 5.03 12.46
CA ASP A 150 12.83 3.94 13.35
C ASP A 150 11.47 4.22 14.02
N ASN A 151 11.23 5.48 14.38
CA ASN A 151 9.95 5.88 14.98
C ASN A 151 8.78 5.77 14.01
N LEU A 152 9.00 6.11 12.73
CA LEU A 152 7.98 5.95 11.70
C LEU A 152 7.57 4.48 11.52
N TRP A 153 8.55 3.58 11.44
CA TRP A 153 8.29 2.15 11.32
C TRP A 153 7.63 1.58 12.58
N SER A 154 8.06 2.03 13.75
CA SER A 154 7.48 1.62 15.03
C SER A 154 6.01 2.00 15.14
N ILE A 155 5.62 3.22 14.72
CA ILE A 155 4.23 3.64 14.73
C ILE A 155 3.40 2.83 13.74
N LEU A 156 3.89 2.56 12.52
CA LEU A 156 3.17 1.70 11.57
C LEU A 156 2.92 0.31 12.14
N TYR A 157 3.89 -0.24 12.89
CA TYR A 157 3.73 -1.51 13.58
C TYR A 157 2.72 -1.42 14.74
N LEU A 158 2.88 -0.46 15.65
CA LEU A 158 2.03 -0.29 16.83
C LEU A 158 0.57 0.08 16.49
N THR A 159 0.34 0.65 15.32
CA THR A 159 -1.01 1.00 14.83
C THR A 159 -1.61 -0.04 13.89
N GLY A 160 -0.93 -1.17 13.65
CA GLY A 160 -1.45 -2.30 12.87
C GLY A 160 -1.33 -2.18 11.35
N TYR A 161 -0.59 -1.19 10.83
CA TYR A 161 -0.25 -1.16 9.39
C TYR A 161 0.84 -2.18 9.04
N LEU A 162 1.63 -2.61 10.00
CA LEU A 162 2.60 -3.68 9.87
C LEU A 162 2.37 -4.73 10.96
N THR A 163 2.84 -5.94 10.70
CA THR A 163 2.84 -7.04 11.66
C THR A 163 4.22 -7.71 11.69
N ARG A 164 4.49 -8.50 12.71
CA ARG A 164 5.69 -9.33 12.79
C ARG A 164 5.62 -10.47 11.79
N VAL A 165 6.76 -10.82 11.22
CA VAL A 165 6.93 -12.04 10.43
C VAL A 165 7.14 -13.21 11.38
N ARG A 166 6.52 -14.35 11.13
CA ARG A 166 6.78 -15.57 11.91
C ARG A 166 8.23 -16.00 11.72
N GLU A 167 8.87 -16.46 12.79
CA GLU A 167 10.28 -16.87 12.73
C GLU A 167 10.55 -17.93 11.66
N MET A 168 9.59 -18.85 11.44
CA MET A 168 9.72 -19.90 10.43
C MET A 168 9.68 -19.40 8.98
N ASP A 169 9.15 -18.19 8.73
CA ASP A 169 9.03 -17.59 7.42
C ASP A 169 10.22 -16.66 7.08
N ILE A 170 11.12 -16.44 8.06
CA ILE A 170 12.30 -15.60 7.88
C ILE A 170 13.43 -16.44 7.29
N GLN A 171 13.89 -16.05 6.10
CA GLN A 171 14.94 -16.76 5.38
C GLN A 171 16.35 -16.23 5.67
N GLU A 172 16.45 -15.05 6.25
CA GLU A 172 17.69 -14.34 6.52
C GLU A 172 17.98 -14.32 8.04
N THR A 173 19.24 -14.11 8.43
CA THR A 173 19.56 -13.90 9.84
C THR A 173 19.00 -12.57 10.32
N ILE A 174 18.26 -12.58 11.40
CA ILE A 174 17.68 -11.37 12.01
C ILE A 174 18.83 -10.55 12.60
N PRO A 175 19.03 -9.29 12.19
CA PRO A 175 20.01 -8.40 12.80
C PRO A 175 19.68 -8.11 14.26
N ASP A 176 20.71 -8.03 15.11
CA ASP A 176 20.56 -7.79 16.54
C ASP A 176 19.71 -6.55 16.83
N GLY A 177 18.73 -6.69 17.71
CA GLY A 177 17.84 -5.61 18.15
C GLY A 177 16.82 -5.16 17.10
N THR A 178 16.60 -5.95 16.05
CA THR A 178 15.57 -5.67 15.04
C THR A 178 14.44 -6.69 15.05
N THR A 179 13.31 -6.31 14.49
CA THR A 179 12.13 -7.16 14.27
C THR A 179 11.86 -7.22 12.77
N ALA A 180 11.55 -8.42 12.27
CA ALA A 180 11.09 -8.59 10.90
C ALA A 180 9.60 -8.17 10.79
N LEU A 181 9.30 -7.22 9.92
CA LEU A 181 7.98 -6.64 9.73
C LEU A 181 7.49 -6.84 8.30
N MET A 182 6.18 -7.09 8.13
CA MET A 182 5.51 -7.21 6.85
C MET A 182 4.12 -6.54 6.89
N ILE A 183 3.54 -6.31 5.72
CA ILE A 183 2.13 -5.92 5.60
C ILE A 183 1.27 -7.15 5.92
N PRO A 184 0.29 -7.05 6.84
CA PRO A 184 -0.44 -8.23 7.32
C PRO A 184 -1.32 -8.87 6.25
N ASN A 185 -2.02 -8.10 5.43
CA ASN A 185 -3.08 -8.60 4.56
C ASN A 185 -3.36 -7.69 3.37
N ARG A 186 -4.34 -8.09 2.54
CA ARG A 186 -4.73 -7.34 1.34
C ARG A 186 -5.40 -6.01 1.66
N GLU A 187 -6.17 -5.92 2.73
CA GLU A 187 -6.80 -4.66 3.13
C GLU A 187 -5.76 -3.58 3.40
N ILE A 188 -4.78 -3.88 4.24
CA ILE A 188 -3.72 -2.93 4.58
C ILE A 188 -2.86 -2.60 3.36
N LYS A 189 -2.60 -3.58 2.49
CA LYS A 189 -1.92 -3.33 1.23
C LYS A 189 -2.69 -2.34 0.35
N ASP A 190 -4.01 -2.51 0.20
CA ASP A 190 -4.88 -1.60 -0.56
C ASP A 190 -4.87 -0.18 0.02
N ILE A 191 -4.84 -0.06 1.36
CA ILE A 191 -4.72 1.23 2.03
C ILE A 191 -3.40 1.92 1.68
N PHE A 192 -2.26 1.21 1.74
CA PHE A 192 -0.98 1.77 1.31
C PHE A 192 -1.00 2.21 -0.15
N GLU A 193 -1.40 1.33 -1.06
CA GLU A 193 -1.43 1.61 -2.50
C GLU A 193 -2.33 2.82 -2.82
N SER A 194 -3.55 2.84 -2.29
CA SER A 194 -4.50 3.93 -2.53
C SER A 194 -4.04 5.26 -1.92
N THR A 195 -3.36 5.24 -0.77
CA THR A 195 -2.84 6.44 -0.13
C THR A 195 -1.65 7.00 -0.92
N ILE A 196 -0.76 6.14 -1.41
CA ILE A 196 0.37 6.52 -2.27
C ILE A 196 -0.14 7.15 -3.57
N ILE A 197 -1.14 6.53 -4.22
CA ILE A 197 -1.75 7.07 -5.44
C ILE A 197 -2.39 8.44 -5.17
N LYS A 198 -3.13 8.57 -4.07
CA LYS A 198 -3.76 9.85 -3.69
C LYS A 198 -2.71 10.93 -3.43
N TRP A 199 -1.69 10.64 -2.64
CA TRP A 199 -0.57 11.55 -2.37
C TRP A 199 0.12 11.98 -3.67
N PHE A 200 0.39 11.02 -4.54
CA PHE A 200 0.99 11.27 -5.83
C PHE A 200 0.14 12.22 -6.67
N ASN A 201 -1.16 11.97 -6.80
CA ASN A 201 -2.09 12.81 -7.53
C ASN A 201 -2.16 14.24 -6.97
N GLU A 202 -2.11 14.41 -5.65
CA GLU A 202 -2.07 15.72 -5.00
C GLU A 202 -0.75 16.44 -5.25
N SER A 203 0.37 15.76 -5.13
CA SER A 203 1.71 16.31 -5.36
C SER A 203 1.91 16.75 -6.81
N THR A 204 1.27 16.07 -7.76
CA THR A 204 1.36 16.38 -9.19
C THR A 204 0.40 17.50 -9.65
N LYS A 205 -0.60 17.89 -8.87
CA LYS A 205 -1.55 18.96 -9.22
C LYS A 205 -0.89 20.32 -9.44
N HIS A 206 0.18 20.61 -8.72
CA HIS A 206 0.90 21.89 -8.78
C HIS A 206 2.01 21.93 -9.85
N TRP A 207 2.13 20.89 -10.65
CA TRP A 207 3.15 20.77 -11.65
C TRP A 207 2.68 21.28 -13.00
N ASN A 208 3.51 22.13 -13.61
CA ASN A 208 3.36 22.45 -15.02
C ASN A 208 3.78 21.23 -15.85
N ARG A 209 2.80 20.39 -16.20
CA ARG A 209 2.97 19.17 -17.00
C ARG A 209 2.87 19.44 -18.50
N THR A 210 2.69 20.68 -18.91
CA THR A 210 2.49 21.08 -20.30
C THR A 210 3.60 20.58 -21.20
N GLU A 211 4.86 20.68 -20.73
CA GLU A 211 6.02 20.22 -21.48
C GLU A 211 6.04 18.71 -21.70
N LEU A 212 5.63 17.93 -20.67
CA LEU A 212 5.51 16.48 -20.78
C LEU A 212 4.43 16.10 -21.82
N PHE A 213 3.24 16.73 -21.73
CA PHE A 213 2.16 16.42 -22.66
C PHE A 213 2.51 16.83 -24.09
N HIS A 214 3.13 17.99 -24.30
CA HIS A 214 3.66 18.35 -25.61
C HIS A 214 4.65 17.31 -26.14
N ALA A 215 5.58 16.86 -25.31
CA ALA A 215 6.55 15.84 -25.72
C ALA A 215 5.88 14.51 -26.12
N VAL A 216 4.82 14.12 -25.42
CA VAL A 216 4.04 12.90 -25.74
C VAL A 216 3.32 13.07 -27.07
N TRP A 217 2.57 14.17 -27.27
CA TRP A 217 1.79 14.38 -28.49
C TRP A 217 2.64 14.69 -29.71
N ASP A 218 3.84 15.26 -29.51
CA ASP A 218 4.84 15.48 -30.56
C ASP A 218 5.67 14.23 -30.88
N GLY A 219 5.51 13.13 -30.13
CA GLY A 219 6.31 11.91 -30.26
C GLY A 219 7.79 12.11 -29.91
N ASN A 220 8.12 13.13 -29.11
CA ASN A 220 9.49 13.46 -28.73
C ASN A 220 9.96 12.66 -27.52
N SER A 221 10.55 11.48 -27.76
CA SER A 221 10.98 10.54 -26.73
C SER A 221 12.05 11.11 -25.78
N ASP A 222 12.98 11.92 -26.29
CA ASP A 222 14.06 12.49 -25.47
C ASP A 222 13.50 13.49 -24.47
N ARG A 223 12.65 14.40 -24.94
CA ARG A 223 11.98 15.39 -24.09
C ARG A 223 11.04 14.73 -23.10
N MET A 224 10.28 13.71 -23.54
CA MET A 224 9.43 12.92 -22.65
C MET A 224 10.25 12.25 -21.54
N THR A 225 11.40 11.66 -21.88
CA THR A 225 12.32 11.04 -20.93
C THR A 225 12.84 12.05 -19.90
N ASP A 226 13.25 13.23 -20.35
CA ASP A 226 13.73 14.29 -19.48
C ASP A 226 12.66 14.80 -18.51
N GLU A 227 11.44 15.04 -19.01
CA GLU A 227 10.32 15.51 -18.17
C GLU A 227 9.85 14.43 -17.22
N MET A 228 9.77 13.16 -17.65
CA MET A 228 9.47 12.03 -16.78
C MET A 228 10.53 11.85 -15.69
N ASN A 229 11.81 11.96 -16.02
CA ASN A 229 12.89 11.88 -15.04
C ASN A 229 12.82 13.02 -14.01
N LYS A 230 12.53 14.25 -14.43
CA LYS A 230 12.33 15.38 -13.51
C LYS A 230 11.14 15.11 -12.57
N LEU A 231 10.10 14.49 -13.10
CA LEU A 231 8.90 14.12 -12.40
C LEU A 231 9.21 13.04 -11.36
N LEU A 232 9.78 11.94 -11.77
CA LEU A 232 10.11 10.80 -10.89
C LEU A 232 11.11 11.18 -9.80
N ARG A 233 12.17 11.97 -10.13
CA ARG A 233 13.16 12.40 -9.13
C ARG A 233 12.62 13.29 -8.03
N LYS A 234 11.51 13.99 -8.27
CA LYS A 234 10.89 14.86 -7.26
C LYS A 234 9.83 14.14 -6.42
N THR A 235 9.22 13.10 -6.99
CA THR A 235 8.10 12.41 -6.36
C THR A 235 8.49 11.12 -5.69
N ILE A 236 9.53 10.43 -6.20
CA ILE A 236 9.86 9.07 -5.76
C ILE A 236 11.36 8.84 -5.90
N SER A 237 11.96 8.17 -4.92
CA SER A 237 13.33 7.67 -5.01
C SER A 237 13.42 6.58 -6.09
N TYR A 238 14.38 6.70 -6.96
CA TYR A 238 14.53 6.19 -8.32
C TYR A 238 14.83 4.69 -8.47
N HIS A 239 14.59 3.82 -7.51
CA HIS A 239 14.98 2.42 -7.60
C HIS A 239 13.82 1.44 -7.39
N ASP A 240 13.60 0.60 -8.41
CA ASP A 240 12.94 -0.71 -8.40
C ASP A 240 11.39 -0.78 -8.25
N TYR A 241 10.64 0.10 -8.93
CA TYR A 241 9.19 -0.11 -9.03
C TYR A 241 8.83 -1.14 -10.10
N ARG A 242 7.85 -2.02 -9.78
CA ARG A 242 7.27 -2.96 -10.73
C ARG A 242 6.47 -2.23 -11.81
N GLU A 243 6.25 -2.89 -12.92
CA GLU A 243 5.43 -2.44 -14.06
C GLU A 243 4.11 -1.78 -13.61
N ASP A 244 3.38 -2.41 -12.68
CA ASP A 244 2.10 -1.94 -12.14
C ASP A 244 2.15 -0.53 -11.55
N PHE A 245 3.27 -0.16 -10.93
CA PHE A 245 3.45 1.19 -10.40
C PHE A 245 3.51 2.23 -11.53
N TYR A 246 4.28 1.97 -12.58
CA TYR A 246 4.39 2.89 -13.72
C TYR A 246 3.10 3.00 -14.52
N HIS A 247 2.30 1.94 -14.55
CA HIS A 247 0.92 1.99 -15.07
C HIS A 247 0.06 2.97 -14.30
N ALA A 248 -0.03 2.80 -12.98
CA ALA A 248 -0.82 3.69 -12.13
C ALA A 248 -0.32 5.14 -12.19
N PHE A 249 0.99 5.32 -12.27
CA PHE A 249 1.66 6.61 -12.41
C PHE A 249 1.26 7.32 -13.71
N LEU A 250 1.39 6.65 -14.86
CA LEU A 250 1.00 7.20 -16.16
C LEU A 250 -0.50 7.51 -16.21
N ALA A 251 -1.34 6.57 -15.79
CA ALA A 251 -2.77 6.77 -15.75
C ALA A 251 -3.15 7.98 -14.87
N GLY A 252 -2.52 8.11 -13.70
CA GLY A 252 -2.75 9.23 -12.78
C GLY A 252 -2.34 10.59 -13.33
N ILE A 253 -1.19 10.68 -14.03
CA ILE A 253 -0.70 11.92 -14.63
C ILE A 253 -1.69 12.44 -15.67
N PHE A 254 -2.14 11.60 -16.59
CA PHE A 254 -3.02 12.00 -17.68
C PHE A 254 -4.45 12.23 -17.20
N THR A 255 -4.99 11.37 -16.32
CA THR A 255 -6.32 11.58 -15.69
C THR A 255 -6.36 12.88 -14.91
N GLY A 256 -5.32 13.16 -14.13
CA GLY A 256 -5.21 14.41 -13.35
C GLY A 256 -5.04 15.67 -14.23
N ALA A 257 -4.80 15.53 -15.52
CA ALA A 257 -4.76 16.62 -16.50
C ALA A 257 -6.07 16.74 -17.30
N GLY A 258 -7.04 15.86 -17.06
CA GLY A 258 -8.34 15.90 -17.73
C GLY A 258 -8.44 15.03 -18.99
N TYR A 259 -7.41 14.27 -19.34
CA TYR A 259 -7.47 13.31 -20.42
C TYR A 259 -8.34 12.10 -20.04
N VAL A 260 -8.98 11.50 -21.03
CA VAL A 260 -9.67 10.22 -20.84
C VAL A 260 -8.61 9.11 -20.89
N VAL A 261 -8.53 8.33 -19.82
CA VAL A 261 -7.52 7.27 -19.67
C VAL A 261 -8.20 5.93 -19.47
N GLU A 262 -7.76 4.95 -20.22
CA GLU A 262 -8.12 3.54 -20.03
C GLU A 262 -6.85 2.77 -19.61
N SER A 263 -6.96 2.00 -18.54
CA SER A 263 -5.86 1.20 -18.01
C SER A 263 -6.31 -0.23 -17.82
N ASN A 264 -5.48 -1.20 -18.21
CA ASN A 264 -5.74 -2.65 -18.09
C ASN A 264 -7.06 -3.12 -18.73
N LYS A 265 -7.57 -2.42 -19.74
CA LYS A 265 -8.74 -2.85 -20.50
C LYS A 265 -8.37 -3.82 -21.62
N GLU A 266 -9.30 -4.74 -21.91
CA GLU A 266 -9.16 -5.64 -23.04
C GLU A 266 -9.40 -4.88 -24.34
N HIS A 267 -8.40 -4.88 -25.23
CA HIS A 267 -8.46 -4.35 -26.58
C HIS A 267 -7.86 -5.37 -27.54
N GLY A 268 -8.54 -5.61 -28.67
CA GLY A 268 -8.10 -6.61 -29.64
C GLY A 268 -7.93 -8.01 -29.00
N GLU A 269 -6.77 -8.62 -29.15
CA GLU A 269 -6.43 -9.95 -28.60
C GLU A 269 -5.68 -9.89 -27.26
N GLY A 270 -5.66 -8.73 -26.57
CA GLY A 270 -4.93 -8.59 -25.31
C GLY A 270 -5.38 -7.42 -24.47
N ARG A 271 -4.60 -7.13 -23.42
CA ARG A 271 -4.78 -5.97 -22.55
C ARG A 271 -3.66 -4.98 -22.80
N SER A 272 -4.02 -3.74 -23.12
CA SER A 272 -3.09 -2.63 -23.15
C SER A 272 -2.82 -2.11 -21.73
N ASP A 273 -1.62 -1.63 -21.49
CA ASP A 273 -1.27 -1.10 -20.17
C ASP A 273 -1.99 0.23 -19.90
N VAL A 274 -1.78 1.24 -20.74
CA VAL A 274 -2.45 2.55 -20.62
C VAL A 274 -2.75 3.11 -21.99
N ILE A 275 -3.99 3.53 -22.21
CA ILE A 275 -4.41 4.30 -23.38
C ILE A 275 -4.91 5.66 -22.91
N VAL A 276 -4.43 6.70 -23.58
CA VAL A 276 -4.79 8.09 -23.30
C VAL A 276 -5.45 8.70 -24.53
N TYR A 277 -6.63 9.28 -24.36
CA TYR A 277 -7.38 9.97 -25.41
C TYR A 277 -7.35 11.47 -25.17
N ASP A 278 -6.88 12.21 -26.15
CA ASP A 278 -7.10 13.64 -26.28
C ASP A 278 -8.33 13.89 -27.14
N SER A 279 -9.48 14.02 -26.48
CA SER A 279 -10.76 14.21 -27.16
C SER A 279 -10.88 15.57 -27.87
N GLU A 280 -10.09 16.57 -27.45
CA GLU A 280 -10.11 17.91 -28.05
C GLU A 280 -9.37 17.94 -29.38
N ASN A 281 -8.23 17.23 -29.47
CA ASN A 281 -7.40 17.22 -30.68
C ASN A 281 -7.58 15.93 -31.50
N GLY A 282 -8.38 14.98 -31.02
CA GLY A 282 -8.63 13.70 -31.71
C GLY A 282 -7.37 12.82 -31.78
N GLN A 283 -6.52 12.88 -30.76
CA GLN A 283 -5.29 12.11 -30.68
C GLN A 283 -5.41 10.96 -29.68
N LEU A 284 -4.64 9.90 -29.90
CA LEU A 284 -4.54 8.74 -29.02
C LEU A 284 -3.07 8.42 -28.77
N ALA A 285 -2.72 8.19 -27.52
CA ALA A 285 -1.41 7.67 -27.12
C ALA A 285 -1.56 6.35 -26.39
N LEU A 286 -0.84 5.32 -26.85
CA LEU A 286 -0.80 4.01 -26.25
C LEU A 286 0.56 3.81 -25.59
N PHE A 287 0.55 3.40 -24.33
CA PHE A 287 1.74 3.10 -23.56
C PHE A 287 1.74 1.62 -23.18
N GLU A 288 2.84 0.96 -23.46
CA GLU A 288 3.18 -0.38 -22.97
C GLU A 288 4.43 -0.26 -22.11
N VAL A 289 4.31 -0.58 -20.83
CA VAL A 289 5.37 -0.38 -19.85
C VAL A 289 6.12 -1.68 -19.62
N LYS A 290 7.43 -1.63 -19.63
CA LYS A 290 8.29 -2.79 -19.30
C LYS A 290 9.38 -2.39 -18.32
N TYR A 291 9.55 -3.21 -17.31
CA TYR A 291 10.62 -3.07 -16.34
C TYR A 291 11.93 -3.69 -16.84
N SER A 292 13.03 -3.00 -16.60
CA SER A 292 14.38 -3.49 -16.90
C SER A 292 15.32 -3.16 -15.76
N SER A 293 16.00 -4.16 -15.21
CA SER A 293 16.94 -4.00 -14.10
C SER A 293 18.28 -3.38 -14.52
N THR A 294 18.61 -3.38 -15.81
CA THR A 294 19.85 -2.83 -16.36
C THR A 294 19.61 -2.05 -17.65
N LEU A 295 20.48 -1.08 -17.94
CA LEU A 295 20.43 -0.30 -19.19
C LEU A 295 20.57 -1.18 -20.44
N ASP A 296 21.33 -2.24 -20.36
CA ASP A 296 21.53 -3.15 -21.50
C ASP A 296 20.26 -3.90 -21.88
N GLN A 297 19.43 -4.24 -20.89
CA GLN A 297 18.14 -4.90 -21.09
C GLN A 297 17.04 -3.94 -21.58
N MET A 298 17.22 -2.64 -21.37
CA MET A 298 16.19 -1.64 -21.69
C MET A 298 15.81 -1.65 -23.18
N LYS A 299 16.79 -1.73 -24.09
CA LYS A 299 16.52 -1.81 -25.55
C LYS A 299 15.71 -3.04 -25.93
N GLN A 300 16.02 -4.20 -25.34
CA GLN A 300 15.26 -5.42 -25.59
C GLN A 300 13.84 -5.34 -25.03
N SER A 301 13.67 -4.75 -23.86
CA SER A 301 12.37 -4.53 -23.25
C SER A 301 11.51 -3.56 -24.07
N CYS A 302 12.07 -2.48 -24.60
CA CYS A 302 11.36 -1.59 -25.53
C CYS A 302 10.93 -2.31 -26.81
N GLN A 303 11.80 -3.14 -27.38
CA GLN A 303 11.45 -3.93 -28.57
C GLN A 303 10.31 -4.92 -28.28
N LYS A 304 10.31 -5.56 -27.11
CA LYS A 304 9.22 -6.44 -26.68
C LYS A 304 7.92 -5.67 -26.49
N ALA A 305 7.97 -4.47 -25.91
CA ALA A 305 6.78 -3.63 -25.75
C ALA A 305 6.18 -3.23 -27.10
N LEU A 306 7.00 -2.80 -28.06
CA LEU A 306 6.55 -2.47 -29.40
C LEU A 306 5.97 -3.70 -30.13
N ALA A 307 6.66 -4.84 -30.05
CA ALA A 307 6.17 -6.07 -30.65
C ALA A 307 4.82 -6.51 -30.05
N GLN A 308 4.62 -6.30 -28.75
CA GLN A 308 3.36 -6.61 -28.07
C GLN A 308 2.23 -5.69 -28.56
N ILE A 309 2.48 -4.41 -28.76
CA ILE A 309 1.50 -3.47 -29.34
C ILE A 309 1.08 -3.92 -30.73
N ASP A 310 2.04 -4.26 -31.59
CA ASP A 310 1.79 -4.68 -32.98
C ASP A 310 1.07 -6.04 -33.03
N GLU A 311 1.53 -7.03 -32.23
CA GLU A 311 1.00 -8.39 -32.23
C GLU A 311 -0.43 -8.46 -31.67
N LYS A 312 -0.74 -7.65 -30.65
CA LYS A 312 -2.02 -7.64 -29.97
C LYS A 312 -3.06 -6.72 -30.60
N MET A 313 -2.67 -5.98 -31.66
CA MET A 313 -3.58 -5.07 -32.39
C MET A 313 -4.35 -4.12 -31.45
N TYR A 314 -3.63 -3.47 -30.54
CA TYR A 314 -4.25 -2.52 -29.59
C TYR A 314 -4.73 -1.22 -30.26
N ALA A 315 -4.25 -0.90 -31.47
CA ALA A 315 -4.60 0.29 -32.23
C ALA A 315 -5.62 0.00 -33.34
#